data_e2db4ebe05f7b185a4f0ff8bc5d8e6f1
#
_entry.id   e2db4ebe05f7b185a4f0ff8bc5d8e6f1
#
_cell.length_a   1.000
_cell.length_b   1.000
_cell.length_c   1.000
_cell.angle_alpha   90.00
_cell.angle_beta   90.00
_cell.angle_gamma   90.00
#
_symmetry.space_group_name_H-M   'P 1'
#
loop_
_entity.id
_entity.type
_entity.pdbx_description
1 polymer ?
#
loop_
_entity_poly.entity_id
_entity_poly.type
_entity_poly.pdbx_seq_one_letter_code
_entity_poly.pdbx_strand_id
1 'polypeptide(L)'
;AGITGLSVACELMEQYADASVLVIERGLLPTGASTKNAGFACIGSLSENLHDISLMGENGLVKLVQDRYEGLHILRNRLGDHNIGYEACGGYEIVLKGEDNGFIDKLDDMNALLYPLFNKNIFSLCNEKIAEFGFSASHANKLIHNSEEGQIDTGKMMNSLWMYAQKLGVKIITGAEVTSLDESEQGIIIATQEMNFFAQKVFICTNAFTKSLFPNIELKPGRGQVLVTKPIQHLKVKGTFFFDEGYYYFKNFEDRIIFGGGRNLDFDNESTLHFGSNQKILTQLNTYLKELILPETTFEIDYSWSGIMAFGTNKLPLVEQIS
;
A
#
# COMPACT_ATOMS: atom_id res chain seq x y z
N ALA A 1 8.45 0.14 -13.58
CA ALA A 1 7.98 -1.26 -13.40
C ALA A 1 7.46 -1.48 -11.95
N GLY A 2 6.53 -0.61 -11.50
CA GLY A 2 5.81 -0.81 -10.25
C GLY A 2 4.59 -1.72 -10.43
N ILE A 3 3.85 -1.97 -9.34
CA ILE A 3 2.65 -2.84 -9.33
C ILE A 3 1.68 -2.43 -10.44
N THR A 4 1.32 -1.16 -10.55
CA THR A 4 0.35 -0.66 -11.53
C THR A 4 0.83 -0.90 -12.96
N GLY A 5 2.05 -0.50 -13.30
CA GLY A 5 2.57 -0.65 -14.68
C GLY A 5 2.71 -2.11 -15.11
N LEU A 6 3.18 -2.97 -14.21
CA LEU A 6 3.25 -4.42 -14.50
C LEU A 6 1.87 -5.05 -14.60
N SER A 7 0.91 -4.65 -13.73
CA SER A 7 -0.46 -5.17 -13.79
C SER A 7 -1.17 -4.76 -15.09
N VAL A 8 -1.01 -3.51 -15.53
CA VAL A 8 -1.52 -3.04 -16.83
C VAL A 8 -0.89 -3.83 -17.98
N ALA A 9 0.42 -4.04 -17.94
CA ALA A 9 1.12 -4.81 -18.97
C ALA A 9 0.65 -6.27 -19.04
N CYS A 10 0.45 -6.92 -17.88
CA CYS A 10 -0.10 -8.28 -17.82
C CYS A 10 -1.51 -8.33 -18.40
N GLU A 11 -2.39 -7.42 -17.99
CA GLU A 11 -3.77 -7.35 -18.46
C GLU A 11 -3.84 -7.16 -19.97
N LEU A 12 -3.02 -6.26 -20.53
CA LEU A 12 -2.95 -6.06 -21.98
C LEU A 12 -2.54 -7.33 -22.73
N MET A 13 -1.56 -8.07 -22.22
CA MET A 13 -1.11 -9.31 -22.85
C MET A 13 -2.12 -10.46 -22.68
N GLU A 14 -2.88 -10.49 -21.59
CA GLU A 14 -3.95 -11.47 -21.37
C GLU A 14 -5.14 -11.22 -22.28
N GLN A 15 -5.48 -9.94 -22.53
CA GLN A 15 -6.61 -9.57 -23.40
C GLN A 15 -6.27 -9.55 -24.89
N TYR A 16 -5.02 -9.20 -25.24
CA TYR A 16 -4.56 -8.99 -26.60
C TYR A 16 -3.26 -9.76 -26.86
N ALA A 17 -3.39 -11.03 -27.22
CA ALA A 17 -2.25 -11.94 -27.41
C ALA A 17 -1.22 -11.46 -28.44
N ASP A 18 -1.66 -10.70 -29.45
CA ASP A 18 -0.79 -10.14 -30.51
C ASP A 18 -0.20 -8.77 -30.17
N ALA A 19 -0.49 -8.23 -28.96
CA ALA A 19 0.05 -6.95 -28.56
C ALA A 19 1.57 -7.02 -28.31
N SER A 20 2.28 -5.95 -28.68
CA SER A 20 3.67 -5.76 -28.30
C SER A 20 3.75 -4.78 -27.14
N VAL A 21 3.99 -5.28 -25.93
CA VAL A 21 4.03 -4.47 -24.71
C VAL A 21 5.46 -4.32 -24.20
N LEU A 22 5.85 -3.06 -24.00
CA LEU A 22 7.14 -2.67 -23.42
C LEU A 22 6.91 -1.92 -22.10
N VAL A 23 7.54 -2.35 -21.04
CA VAL A 23 7.61 -1.62 -19.76
C VAL A 23 8.99 -0.96 -19.66
N ILE A 24 9.02 0.35 -19.42
CA ILE A 24 10.23 1.12 -19.22
C ILE A 24 10.35 1.50 -17.73
N GLU A 25 11.48 1.17 -17.11
CA GLU A 25 11.78 1.46 -15.71
C GLU A 25 13.03 2.35 -15.63
N ARG A 26 12.95 3.48 -14.91
CA ARG A 26 14.09 4.40 -14.77
C ARG A 26 15.26 3.83 -13.98
N GLY A 27 14.95 3.03 -12.93
CA GLY A 27 15.98 2.41 -12.10
C GLY A 27 16.50 1.11 -12.69
N LEU A 28 17.66 0.64 -12.23
CA LEU A 28 18.13 -0.71 -12.55
C LEU A 28 17.21 -1.79 -11.98
N LEU A 29 16.58 -1.49 -10.85
CA LEU A 29 15.50 -2.26 -10.22
C LEU A 29 14.37 -1.30 -9.83
N PRO A 30 13.13 -1.77 -9.73
CA PRO A 30 12.04 -0.95 -9.19
C PRO A 30 12.33 -0.56 -7.74
N THR A 31 12.49 0.73 -7.48
CA THR A 31 12.77 1.28 -6.14
C THR A 31 11.68 2.22 -5.63
N GLY A 32 10.54 2.27 -6.33
CA GLY A 32 9.39 3.09 -5.97
C GLY A 32 8.53 2.50 -4.84
N ALA A 33 7.36 3.08 -4.61
CA ALA A 33 6.42 2.67 -3.55
C ALA A 33 6.08 1.17 -3.58
N SER A 34 6.04 0.56 -4.77
CA SER A 34 5.71 -0.85 -4.95
C SER A 34 6.67 -1.82 -4.26
N THR A 35 7.92 -1.43 -4.02
CA THR A 35 8.94 -2.24 -3.33
C THR A 35 9.28 -1.70 -1.94
N LYS A 36 8.63 -0.61 -1.51
CA LYS A 36 8.88 0.07 -0.24
C LYS A 36 7.71 -0.01 0.73
N ASN A 37 6.56 -0.55 0.30
CA ASN A 37 5.40 -0.75 1.16
C ASN A 37 5.61 -1.92 2.14
N ALA A 38 4.80 -1.96 3.20
CA ALA A 38 4.90 -2.98 4.23
C ALA A 38 4.17 -4.30 3.90
N GLY A 39 3.48 -4.40 2.77
CA GLY A 39 2.83 -5.64 2.32
C GLY A 39 1.49 -5.91 3.02
N PHE A 40 0.63 -4.91 3.11
CA PHE A 40 -0.73 -5.05 3.59
C PHE A 40 -1.66 -5.42 2.44
N ALA A 41 -2.46 -6.45 2.63
CA ALA A 41 -3.57 -6.83 1.76
C ALA A 41 -4.87 -6.37 2.45
N CYS A 42 -5.13 -5.07 2.41
CA CYS A 42 -6.19 -4.42 3.17
C CYS A 42 -7.29 -3.84 2.27
N ILE A 43 -8.50 -3.80 2.80
CA ILE A 43 -9.68 -3.20 2.16
C ILE A 43 -10.17 -1.95 2.89
N GLY A 44 -9.65 -1.67 4.08
CA GLY A 44 -9.89 -0.49 4.91
C GLY A 44 -10.31 -0.84 6.33
N SER A 45 -9.77 -0.12 7.32
CA SER A 45 -10.17 -0.21 8.72
C SER A 45 -11.55 0.43 8.95
N LEU A 46 -12.14 0.24 10.12
CA LEU A 46 -13.45 0.85 10.45
C LEU A 46 -13.37 2.37 10.42
N SER A 47 -12.35 2.97 11.05
CA SER A 47 -12.19 4.43 11.08
C SER A 47 -11.91 5.02 9.70
N GLU A 48 -11.04 4.38 8.88
CA GLU A 48 -10.79 4.79 7.50
C GLU A 48 -12.07 4.75 6.65
N ASN A 49 -12.84 3.67 6.74
CA ASN A 49 -14.08 3.52 6.00
C ASN A 49 -15.13 4.57 6.39
N LEU A 50 -15.24 4.90 7.68
CA LEU A 50 -16.13 5.99 8.16
C LEU A 50 -15.67 7.35 7.63
N HIS A 51 -14.37 7.60 7.61
CA HIS A 51 -13.81 8.80 7.00
C HIS A 51 -14.12 8.86 5.49
N ASP A 52 -13.93 7.75 4.77
CA ASP A 52 -14.18 7.66 3.33
C ASP A 52 -15.68 7.86 3.00
N ILE A 53 -16.63 7.39 3.85
CA ILE A 53 -18.05 7.75 3.74
C ILE A 53 -18.26 9.26 3.74
N SER A 54 -17.55 9.98 4.61
CA SER A 54 -17.69 11.44 4.69
C SER A 54 -17.22 12.17 3.42
N LEU A 55 -16.31 11.56 2.65
CA LEU A 55 -15.77 12.10 1.42
C LEU A 55 -16.58 11.72 0.16
N MET A 56 -17.08 10.49 0.09
CA MET A 56 -17.67 9.94 -1.15
C MET A 56 -19.05 9.30 -0.97
N GLY A 57 -19.59 9.31 0.26
CA GLY A 57 -20.88 8.68 0.60
C GLY A 57 -20.79 7.15 0.69
N GLU A 58 -21.86 6.53 1.15
CA GLU A 58 -21.93 5.07 1.35
C GLU A 58 -21.72 4.28 0.05
N ASN A 59 -22.36 4.69 -1.04
CA ASN A 59 -22.21 4.01 -2.33
C ASN A 59 -20.77 4.10 -2.86
N GLY A 60 -20.11 5.23 -2.65
CA GLY A 60 -18.70 5.42 -3.02
C GLY A 60 -17.79 4.50 -2.21
N LEU A 61 -18.01 4.40 -0.90
CA LEU A 61 -17.27 3.48 -0.05
C LEU A 61 -17.46 2.03 -0.48
N VAL A 62 -18.71 1.56 -0.66
CA VAL A 62 -18.99 0.18 -1.08
C VAL A 62 -18.24 -0.16 -2.38
N LYS A 63 -18.27 0.75 -3.35
CA LYS A 63 -17.53 0.58 -4.60
C LYS A 63 -16.01 0.52 -4.37
N LEU A 64 -15.46 1.38 -3.52
CA LEU A 64 -14.04 1.40 -3.19
C LEU A 64 -13.60 0.08 -2.52
N VAL A 65 -14.36 -0.39 -1.55
CA VAL A 65 -14.10 -1.66 -0.86
C VAL A 65 -14.20 -2.84 -1.82
N GLN A 66 -15.22 -2.84 -2.69
CA GLN A 66 -15.37 -3.86 -3.74
C GLN A 66 -14.15 -3.88 -4.68
N ASP A 67 -13.72 -2.72 -5.18
CA ASP A 67 -12.58 -2.62 -6.10
C ASP A 67 -11.27 -3.11 -5.44
N ARG A 68 -11.05 -2.78 -4.17
CA ARG A 68 -9.89 -3.26 -3.40
C ARG A 68 -9.93 -4.78 -3.22
N TYR A 69 -11.09 -5.32 -2.88
CA TYR A 69 -11.30 -6.75 -2.68
C TYR A 69 -11.12 -7.54 -3.98
N GLU A 70 -11.75 -7.10 -5.06
CA GLU A 70 -11.61 -7.71 -6.38
C GLU A 70 -10.16 -7.63 -6.89
N GLY A 71 -9.50 -6.47 -6.73
CA GLY A 71 -8.11 -6.28 -7.11
C GLY A 71 -7.16 -7.24 -6.37
N LEU A 72 -7.38 -7.45 -5.07
CA LEU A 72 -6.64 -8.43 -4.28
C LEU A 72 -6.86 -9.86 -4.82
N HIS A 73 -8.10 -10.23 -5.13
CA HIS A 73 -8.41 -11.53 -5.70
C HIS A 73 -7.80 -11.75 -7.09
N ILE A 74 -7.82 -10.74 -7.96
CA ILE A 74 -7.14 -10.79 -9.26
C ILE A 74 -5.64 -11.05 -9.06
N LEU A 75 -5.00 -10.33 -8.15
CA LEU A 75 -3.57 -10.51 -7.85
C LEU A 75 -3.27 -11.92 -7.36
N ARG A 76 -4.04 -12.43 -6.39
CA ARG A 76 -3.89 -13.77 -5.82
C ARG A 76 -4.12 -14.88 -6.85
N ASN A 77 -5.15 -14.75 -7.67
CA ASN A 77 -5.46 -15.72 -8.74
C ASN A 77 -4.38 -15.73 -9.83
N ARG A 78 -3.86 -14.55 -10.18
CA ARG A 78 -2.83 -14.39 -11.22
C ARG A 78 -1.48 -14.96 -10.79
N LEU A 79 -1.09 -14.74 -9.55
CA LEU A 79 0.25 -15.07 -9.07
C LEU A 79 0.31 -16.31 -8.16
N GLY A 80 -0.77 -16.62 -7.46
CA GLY A 80 -0.87 -17.69 -6.46
C GLY A 80 -0.39 -17.23 -5.07
N ASP A 81 -1.16 -17.57 -4.05
CA ASP A 81 -0.93 -17.15 -2.65
C ASP A 81 0.48 -17.50 -2.15
N HIS A 82 0.95 -18.71 -2.43
CA HIS A 82 2.29 -19.16 -2.03
C HIS A 82 3.40 -18.27 -2.63
N ASN A 83 3.27 -17.90 -3.91
CA ASN A 83 4.29 -17.15 -4.63
C ASN A 83 4.40 -15.70 -4.18
N ILE A 84 3.32 -15.15 -3.61
CA ILE A 84 3.29 -13.78 -3.07
C ILE A 84 3.40 -13.75 -1.54
N GLY A 85 3.50 -14.92 -0.89
CA GLY A 85 3.51 -15.04 0.55
C GLY A 85 2.25 -14.46 1.20
N TYR A 86 1.07 -14.71 0.59
CA TYR A 86 -0.20 -14.26 1.15
C TYR A 86 -0.58 -15.08 2.37
N GLU A 87 -0.95 -14.39 3.44
CA GLU A 87 -1.49 -14.96 4.68
C GLU A 87 -2.81 -14.27 5.01
N ALA A 88 -3.89 -15.05 5.12
CA ALA A 88 -5.21 -14.58 5.54
C ALA A 88 -5.27 -14.44 7.07
N CYS A 89 -4.50 -13.52 7.62
CA CYS A 89 -4.37 -13.30 9.06
C CYS A 89 -5.37 -12.30 9.64
N GLY A 90 -6.21 -11.70 8.79
CA GLY A 90 -7.04 -10.54 9.15
C GLY A 90 -6.24 -9.26 9.30
N GLY A 91 -6.96 -8.15 9.45
CA GLY A 91 -6.43 -6.84 9.81
C GLY A 91 -6.99 -6.42 11.17
N TYR A 92 -6.21 -5.68 11.93
CA TYR A 92 -6.59 -5.24 13.27
C TYR A 92 -6.42 -3.73 13.39
N GLU A 93 -7.49 -3.03 13.82
CA GLU A 93 -7.42 -1.63 14.18
C GLU A 93 -7.32 -1.48 15.69
N ILE A 94 -6.23 -0.89 16.17
CA ILE A 94 -6.01 -0.58 17.58
C ILE A 94 -6.62 0.78 17.87
N VAL A 95 -7.58 0.84 18.78
CA VAL A 95 -8.11 2.09 19.31
C VAL A 95 -7.30 2.47 20.53
N LEU A 96 -6.61 3.60 20.49
CA LEU A 96 -5.83 4.07 21.62
C LEU A 96 -6.72 4.67 22.71
N LYS A 97 -6.24 4.68 23.95
CA LYS A 97 -6.94 5.33 25.05
C LYS A 97 -7.07 6.84 24.79
N GLY A 98 -8.31 7.33 24.88
CA GLY A 98 -8.64 8.72 24.61
C GLY A 98 -9.04 9.01 23.15
N GLU A 99 -8.93 8.04 22.26
CA GLU A 99 -9.32 8.20 20.84
C GLU A 99 -10.69 7.63 20.50
N ASP A 100 -11.39 7.02 21.48
CA ASP A 100 -12.72 6.50 21.27
C ASP A 100 -13.74 7.64 21.20
N ASN A 101 -13.91 8.20 20.02
CA ASN A 101 -14.87 9.28 19.73
C ASN A 101 -16.26 8.72 19.37
N GLY A 102 -16.61 7.50 19.82
CA GLY A 102 -17.87 6.85 19.51
C GLY A 102 -17.94 6.20 18.12
N PHE A 103 -16.85 6.16 17.36
CA PHE A 103 -16.83 5.57 16.02
C PHE A 103 -17.05 4.04 16.07
N ILE A 104 -16.73 3.41 17.18
CA ILE A 104 -16.93 1.96 17.40
C ILE A 104 -18.42 1.62 17.43
N ASP A 105 -19.28 2.53 17.87
CA ASP A 105 -20.74 2.34 17.87
C ASP A 105 -21.29 2.20 16.43
N LYS A 106 -20.48 2.56 15.42
CA LYS A 106 -20.78 2.39 14.00
C LYS A 106 -20.35 1.06 13.40
N LEU A 107 -19.79 0.15 14.20
CA LEU A 107 -19.33 -1.15 13.72
C LEU A 107 -20.45 -1.98 13.10
N ASP A 108 -21.60 -2.03 13.73
CA ASP A 108 -22.76 -2.77 13.24
C ASP A 108 -23.37 -2.12 11.99
N ASP A 109 -23.43 -0.76 11.94
CA ASP A 109 -23.85 -0.02 10.74
C ASP A 109 -22.93 -0.33 9.56
N MET A 110 -21.61 -0.34 9.77
CA MET A 110 -20.60 -0.66 8.73
C MET A 110 -20.74 -2.12 8.28
N ASN A 111 -20.91 -3.06 9.19
CA ASN A 111 -21.17 -4.45 8.84
C ASN A 111 -22.44 -4.59 8.00
N ALA A 112 -23.53 -3.91 8.37
CA ALA A 112 -24.78 -3.93 7.60
C ALA A 112 -24.60 -3.35 6.19
N LEU A 113 -23.84 -2.25 6.05
CA LEU A 113 -23.53 -1.63 4.77
C LEU A 113 -22.73 -2.56 3.84
N LEU A 114 -21.76 -3.28 4.38
CA LEU A 114 -20.87 -4.16 3.60
C LEU A 114 -21.38 -5.61 3.50
N TYR A 115 -22.43 -5.98 4.23
CA TYR A 115 -23.01 -7.33 4.21
C TYR A 115 -23.37 -7.83 2.80
N PRO A 116 -23.96 -7.02 1.90
CA PRO A 116 -24.28 -7.48 0.54
C PRO A 116 -23.04 -7.90 -0.27
N LEU A 117 -21.87 -7.35 0.05
CA LEU A 117 -20.62 -7.67 -0.64
C LEU A 117 -19.99 -8.98 -0.13
N PHE A 118 -20.05 -9.22 1.19
CA PHE A 118 -19.33 -10.34 1.83
C PHE A 118 -20.22 -11.50 2.31
N ASN A 119 -21.54 -11.30 2.38
CA ASN A 119 -22.52 -12.22 2.98
C ASN A 119 -22.20 -12.61 4.43
N LYS A 120 -21.47 -11.76 5.15
CA LYS A 120 -21.10 -11.92 6.56
C LYS A 120 -20.69 -10.58 7.16
N ASN A 121 -20.68 -10.49 8.49
CA ASN A 121 -20.05 -9.40 9.20
C ASN A 121 -18.54 -9.57 9.14
N ILE A 122 -17.82 -8.56 8.66
CA ILE A 122 -16.37 -8.60 8.51
C ILE A 122 -15.66 -7.93 9.68
N PHE A 123 -16.31 -6.99 10.38
CA PHE A 123 -15.76 -6.31 11.56
C PHE A 123 -16.28 -6.91 12.85
N SER A 124 -15.39 -7.10 13.81
CA SER A 124 -15.73 -7.57 15.16
C SER A 124 -14.76 -7.02 16.21
N LEU A 125 -15.24 -6.82 17.44
CA LEU A 125 -14.37 -6.53 18.58
C LEU A 125 -13.66 -7.81 19.05
N CYS A 126 -12.37 -7.70 19.36
CA CYS A 126 -11.54 -8.81 19.83
C CYS A 126 -10.52 -8.33 20.89
N ASN A 127 -11.02 -7.64 21.92
CA ASN A 127 -10.18 -6.98 22.95
C ASN A 127 -9.29 -7.96 23.73
N GLU A 128 -9.69 -9.22 23.86
CA GLU A 128 -8.90 -10.29 24.48
C GLU A 128 -7.55 -10.49 23.78
N LYS A 129 -7.48 -10.24 22.49
CA LYS A 129 -6.24 -10.35 21.71
C LYS A 129 -5.20 -9.27 22.01
N ILE A 130 -5.58 -8.17 22.66
CA ILE A 130 -4.62 -7.15 23.11
C ILE A 130 -3.54 -7.81 23.98
N ALA A 131 -3.94 -8.63 24.95
CA ALA A 131 -3.02 -9.35 25.80
C ALA A 131 -2.29 -10.50 25.06
N GLU A 132 -2.98 -11.21 24.16
CA GLU A 132 -2.38 -12.27 23.35
C GLU A 132 -1.23 -11.77 22.48
N PHE A 133 -1.41 -10.61 21.84
CA PHE A 133 -0.37 -9.96 21.03
C PHE A 133 0.70 -9.28 21.89
N GLY A 134 0.48 -9.12 23.19
CA GLY A 134 1.40 -8.50 24.12
C GLY A 134 1.41 -6.97 24.06
N PHE A 135 0.33 -6.36 23.54
CA PHE A 135 0.20 -4.90 23.50
C PHE A 135 -0.02 -4.30 24.88
N SER A 136 0.42 -3.07 25.06
CA SER A 136 0.25 -2.32 26.30
C SER A 136 -1.23 -2.02 26.59
N ALA A 137 -1.79 -2.62 27.61
CA ALA A 137 -3.14 -2.30 28.08
C ALA A 137 -3.28 -0.87 28.66
N SER A 138 -2.18 -0.17 28.92
CA SER A 138 -2.21 1.24 29.29
C SER A 138 -2.42 2.18 28.09
N HIS A 139 -2.10 1.73 26.88
CA HIS A 139 -2.21 2.50 25.64
C HIS A 139 -3.34 1.99 24.74
N ALA A 140 -3.43 0.68 24.50
CA ALA A 140 -4.52 0.08 23.74
C ALA A 140 -5.80 -0.01 24.58
N ASN A 141 -6.91 0.50 24.04
CA ASN A 141 -8.22 0.47 24.67
C ASN A 141 -9.11 -0.66 24.11
N LYS A 142 -9.20 -0.72 22.77
CA LYS A 142 -10.01 -1.71 22.07
C LYS A 142 -9.24 -2.20 20.83
N LEU A 143 -9.65 -3.37 20.34
CA LEU A 143 -9.13 -3.96 19.11
C LEU A 143 -10.27 -4.40 18.22
N ILE A 144 -10.31 -3.89 16.99
CA ILE A 144 -11.30 -4.24 15.98
C ILE A 144 -10.62 -5.13 14.96
N HIS A 145 -11.22 -6.25 14.64
CA HIS A 145 -10.74 -7.20 13.64
C HIS A 145 -11.53 -7.08 12.35
N ASN A 146 -10.85 -7.04 11.21
CA ASN A 146 -11.41 -7.19 9.87
C ASN A 146 -10.99 -8.55 9.30
N SER A 147 -11.95 -9.44 9.06
CA SER A 147 -11.70 -10.82 8.62
C SER A 147 -11.28 -10.96 7.14
N GLU A 148 -11.46 -9.92 6.32
CA GLU A 148 -11.19 -9.94 4.87
C GLU A 148 -9.81 -9.40 4.50
N GLU A 149 -9.02 -9.06 5.50
CA GLU A 149 -7.66 -8.56 5.32
C GLU A 149 -6.59 -9.62 5.54
N GLY A 150 -5.38 -9.27 5.19
CA GLY A 150 -4.23 -10.14 5.35
C GLY A 150 -2.92 -9.44 5.06
N GLN A 151 -1.88 -10.23 4.89
CA GLN A 151 -0.55 -9.72 4.54
C GLN A 151 0.02 -10.44 3.32
N ILE A 152 0.95 -9.77 2.65
CA ILE A 152 1.78 -10.32 1.59
C ILE A 152 3.26 -10.04 1.87
N ASP A 153 4.12 -10.83 1.26
CA ASP A 153 5.54 -10.49 1.14
C ASP A 153 5.73 -9.60 -0.09
N THR A 154 6.02 -8.32 0.13
CA THR A 154 6.20 -7.33 -0.93
C THR A 154 7.27 -7.73 -1.95
N GLY A 155 8.38 -8.31 -1.48
CA GLY A 155 9.48 -8.76 -2.34
C GLY A 155 9.06 -9.93 -3.22
N LYS A 156 8.44 -10.95 -2.63
CA LYS A 156 7.91 -12.11 -3.36
C LYS A 156 6.83 -11.69 -4.37
N MET A 157 5.92 -10.81 -3.96
CA MET A 157 4.85 -10.32 -4.83
C MET A 157 5.41 -9.58 -6.04
N MET A 158 6.32 -8.64 -5.84
CA MET A 158 6.93 -7.89 -6.94
C MET A 158 7.76 -8.78 -7.88
N ASN A 159 8.51 -9.73 -7.34
CA ASN A 159 9.25 -10.69 -8.14
C ASN A 159 8.29 -11.59 -8.96
N SER A 160 7.24 -12.10 -8.34
CA SER A 160 6.24 -12.94 -9.01
C SER A 160 5.51 -12.20 -10.13
N LEU A 161 5.14 -10.94 -9.90
CA LEU A 161 4.48 -10.12 -10.90
C LEU A 161 5.43 -9.80 -12.09
N TRP A 162 6.70 -9.54 -11.79
CA TRP A 162 7.73 -9.32 -12.81
C TRP A 162 7.92 -10.57 -13.69
N MET A 163 8.12 -11.73 -13.06
CA MET A 163 8.29 -13.00 -13.77
C MET A 163 7.05 -13.37 -14.59
N TYR A 164 5.85 -13.08 -14.04
CA TYR A 164 4.60 -13.34 -14.75
C TYR A 164 4.46 -12.46 -15.99
N ALA A 165 4.77 -11.17 -15.89
CA ALA A 165 4.79 -10.27 -17.05
C ALA A 165 5.75 -10.75 -18.16
N GLN A 166 6.97 -11.18 -17.79
CA GLN A 166 7.92 -11.73 -18.74
C GLN A 166 7.43 -13.02 -19.38
N LYS A 167 6.79 -13.91 -18.62
CA LYS A 167 6.18 -15.15 -19.13
C LYS A 167 5.09 -14.89 -20.16
N LEU A 168 4.33 -13.79 -20.02
CA LEU A 168 3.34 -13.34 -21.01
C LEU A 168 3.98 -12.68 -22.25
N GLY A 169 5.30 -12.49 -22.28
CA GLY A 169 6.00 -11.86 -23.40
C GLY A 169 6.19 -10.35 -23.28
N VAL A 170 5.87 -9.75 -22.12
CA VAL A 170 6.15 -8.33 -21.86
C VAL A 170 7.68 -8.12 -21.89
N LYS A 171 8.13 -7.16 -22.69
CA LYS A 171 9.52 -6.70 -22.69
C LYS A 171 9.69 -5.68 -21.58
N ILE A 172 10.77 -5.78 -20.80
CA ILE A 172 11.06 -4.87 -19.71
C ILE A 172 12.47 -4.32 -19.89
N ILE A 173 12.58 -3.00 -19.95
CA ILE A 173 13.86 -2.28 -20.01
C ILE A 173 14.03 -1.51 -18.72
N THR A 174 15.18 -1.66 -18.08
CA THR A 174 15.57 -0.98 -16.85
C THR A 174 16.72 -0.01 -17.09
N GLY A 175 16.93 0.95 -16.18
CA GLY A 175 17.94 1.98 -16.33
C GLY A 175 17.60 3.01 -17.40
N ALA A 176 16.34 3.13 -17.82
CA ALA A 176 15.90 4.01 -18.89
C ALA A 176 14.87 5.03 -18.33
N GLU A 177 15.33 6.20 -17.94
CA GLU A 177 14.48 7.28 -17.47
C GLU A 177 13.81 8.00 -18.64
N VAL A 178 12.48 8.01 -18.69
CA VAL A 178 11.73 8.77 -19.67
C VAL A 178 11.80 10.26 -19.32
N THR A 179 12.26 11.05 -20.28
CA THR A 179 12.46 12.51 -20.11
C THR A 179 11.41 13.35 -20.79
N SER A 180 10.83 12.88 -21.90
CA SER A 180 9.69 13.52 -22.58
C SER A 180 8.82 12.51 -23.31
N LEU A 181 7.61 12.96 -23.62
CA LEU A 181 6.62 12.28 -24.45
C LEU A 181 6.14 13.27 -25.50
N ASP A 182 6.34 12.96 -26.78
CA ASP A 182 5.99 13.84 -27.88
C ASP A 182 4.97 13.15 -28.81
N GLU A 183 3.81 13.75 -28.97
CA GLU A 183 2.76 13.22 -29.84
C GLU A 183 3.10 13.45 -31.32
N SER A 184 2.74 12.47 -32.16
CA SER A 184 2.83 12.53 -33.59
C SER A 184 1.55 11.97 -34.24
N GLU A 185 1.36 12.19 -35.53
CA GLU A 185 0.19 11.66 -36.27
C GLU A 185 0.07 10.13 -36.23
N GLN A 186 1.18 9.42 -35.98
CA GLN A 186 1.27 7.96 -36.00
C GLN A 186 1.31 7.32 -34.60
N GLY A 187 1.50 8.12 -33.55
CA GLY A 187 1.62 7.66 -32.17
C GLY A 187 2.51 8.56 -31.34
N ILE A 188 3.16 8.01 -30.32
CA ILE A 188 3.88 8.75 -29.29
C ILE A 188 5.36 8.37 -29.32
N ILE A 189 6.23 9.37 -29.40
CA ILE A 189 7.67 9.24 -29.24
C ILE A 189 8.00 9.36 -27.75
N ILE A 190 8.66 8.36 -27.19
CA ILE A 190 9.09 8.31 -25.80
C ILE A 190 10.60 8.52 -25.77
N ALA A 191 11.06 9.67 -25.30
CA ALA A 191 12.48 9.97 -25.20
C ALA A 191 13.05 9.50 -23.85
N THR A 192 14.23 8.91 -23.90
CA THR A 192 15.10 8.66 -22.73
C THR A 192 16.46 9.31 -22.96
N GLN A 193 17.36 9.23 -21.99
CA GLN A 193 18.68 9.80 -22.14
C GLN A 193 19.50 9.11 -23.25
N GLU A 194 19.27 7.81 -23.49
CA GLU A 194 20.10 6.98 -24.38
C GLU A 194 19.46 6.74 -25.74
N MET A 195 18.13 6.64 -25.79
CA MET A 195 17.41 6.28 -27.02
C MET A 195 15.95 6.73 -26.98
N ASN A 196 15.31 6.72 -28.14
CA ASN A 196 13.88 6.98 -28.27
C ASN A 196 13.14 5.69 -28.61
N PHE A 197 11.92 5.58 -28.09
CA PHE A 197 10.96 4.53 -28.41
C PHE A 197 9.77 5.14 -29.13
N PHE A 198 9.04 4.30 -29.82
CA PHE A 198 7.77 4.67 -30.45
C PHE A 198 6.68 3.70 -30.02
N ALA A 199 5.50 4.23 -29.68
CA ALA A 199 4.34 3.43 -29.32
C ALA A 199 3.04 4.08 -29.80
N GLN A 200 2.04 3.28 -30.12
CA GLN A 200 0.70 3.78 -30.47
C GLN A 200 -0.05 4.27 -29.22
N LYS A 201 0.20 3.67 -28.06
CA LYS A 201 -0.40 4.02 -26.78
C LYS A 201 0.64 3.94 -25.68
N VAL A 202 0.57 4.87 -24.72
CA VAL A 202 1.45 4.93 -23.55
C VAL A 202 0.60 4.97 -22.28
N PHE A 203 0.90 4.10 -21.34
CA PHE A 203 0.32 4.08 -19.99
C PHE A 203 1.34 4.64 -19.00
N ILE A 204 1.01 5.75 -18.37
CA ILE A 204 1.92 6.45 -17.45
C ILE A 204 1.62 6.00 -16.03
N CYS A 205 2.46 5.10 -15.51
CA CYS A 205 2.33 4.49 -14.19
C CYS A 205 3.48 4.89 -13.27
N THR A 206 3.90 6.16 -13.35
CA THR A 206 5.09 6.70 -12.66
C THR A 206 4.80 7.25 -11.27
N ASN A 207 3.58 7.01 -10.72
CA ASN A 207 3.18 7.43 -9.38
C ASN A 207 3.43 8.93 -9.16
N ALA A 208 4.01 9.36 -8.04
CA ALA A 208 4.29 10.77 -7.74
C ALA A 208 5.24 11.43 -8.76
N PHE A 209 6.06 10.66 -9.46
CA PHE A 209 6.97 11.14 -10.50
C PHE A 209 6.28 11.49 -11.83
N THR A 210 4.99 11.19 -11.96
CA THR A 210 4.17 11.65 -13.11
C THR A 210 4.25 13.17 -13.27
N LYS A 211 4.38 13.89 -12.17
CA LYS A 211 4.50 15.35 -12.17
C LYS A 211 5.76 15.89 -12.89
N SER A 212 6.80 15.07 -13.02
CA SER A 212 7.99 15.45 -13.80
C SER A 212 7.73 15.47 -15.31
N LEU A 213 6.80 14.64 -15.79
CA LEU A 213 6.37 14.61 -17.20
C LEU A 213 5.17 15.55 -17.45
N PHE A 214 4.28 15.67 -16.48
CA PHE A 214 3.06 16.47 -16.53
C PHE A 214 2.96 17.39 -15.30
N PRO A 215 3.60 18.60 -15.34
CA PRO A 215 3.68 19.49 -14.18
C PRO A 215 2.32 19.96 -13.64
N ASN A 216 1.31 20.02 -14.49
CA ASN A 216 -0.04 20.51 -14.17
C ASN A 216 -0.95 19.45 -13.55
N ILE A 217 -0.52 18.17 -13.48
CA ILE A 217 -1.33 17.11 -12.89
C ILE A 217 -1.52 17.34 -11.38
N GLU A 218 -2.75 17.16 -10.90
CA GLU A 218 -3.10 17.36 -9.50
C GLU A 218 -2.71 16.16 -8.62
N LEU A 219 -1.41 15.93 -8.51
CA LEU A 219 -0.85 14.92 -7.62
C LEU A 219 0.10 15.57 -6.61
N LYS A 220 0.01 15.15 -5.35
CA LYS A 220 0.95 15.55 -4.30
C LYS A 220 1.81 14.36 -3.90
N PRO A 221 3.14 14.50 -3.88
CA PRO A 221 4.00 13.46 -3.36
C PRO A 221 3.83 13.35 -1.85
N GLY A 222 3.97 12.14 -1.33
CA GLY A 222 4.01 11.92 0.11
C GLY A 222 5.00 10.83 0.44
N ARG A 223 6.04 11.19 1.19
CA ARG A 223 7.05 10.25 1.64
C ARG A 223 6.58 9.57 2.93
N GLY A 224 6.57 8.25 2.95
CA GLY A 224 6.31 7.43 4.14
C GLY A 224 7.60 6.87 4.70
N GLN A 225 7.71 6.85 6.02
CA GLN A 225 8.85 6.27 6.75
C GLN A 225 8.48 4.86 7.22
N VAL A 226 9.43 3.95 7.15
CA VAL A 226 9.28 2.57 7.63
C VAL A 226 10.55 2.16 8.37
N LEU A 227 10.40 1.42 9.44
CA LEU A 227 11.48 0.72 10.11
C LEU A 227 11.19 -0.77 10.25
N VAL A 228 12.24 -1.56 10.44
CA VAL A 228 12.14 -2.99 10.74
C VAL A 228 13.07 -3.34 11.89
N THR A 229 12.57 -4.20 12.78
CA THR A 229 13.38 -4.70 13.90
C THR A 229 14.31 -5.83 13.47
N LYS A 230 15.35 -6.09 14.23
CA LYS A 230 16.03 -7.40 14.21
C LYS A 230 15.05 -8.50 14.63
N PRO A 231 15.39 -9.79 14.37
CA PRO A 231 14.58 -10.91 14.85
C PRO A 231 14.32 -10.83 16.36
N ILE A 232 13.06 -11.06 16.75
CA ILE A 232 12.59 -11.01 18.13
C ILE A 232 12.19 -12.42 18.54
N GLN A 233 12.82 -12.95 19.58
CA GLN A 233 12.49 -14.28 20.10
C GLN A 233 11.07 -14.30 20.66
N HIS A 234 10.30 -15.33 20.29
CA HIS A 234 8.91 -15.52 20.75
C HIS A 234 7.98 -14.34 20.47
N LEU A 235 8.14 -13.70 19.30
CA LEU A 235 7.27 -12.60 18.87
C LEU A 235 5.80 -13.03 18.88
N LYS A 236 5.00 -12.36 19.72
CA LYS A 236 3.55 -12.63 19.86
C LYS A 236 2.72 -11.94 18.77
N VAL A 237 3.20 -10.85 18.23
CA VAL A 237 2.50 -10.06 17.20
C VAL A 237 2.40 -10.87 15.92
N LYS A 238 1.18 -11.13 15.45
CA LYS A 238 0.91 -11.82 14.17
C LYS A 238 -0.28 -11.20 13.48
N GLY A 239 -0.10 -10.77 12.25
CA GLY A 239 -1.10 -10.09 11.44
C GLY A 239 -0.73 -8.66 11.10
N THR A 240 -1.69 -7.94 10.56
CA THR A 240 -1.57 -6.54 10.16
C THR A 240 -2.33 -5.66 11.13
N PHE A 241 -1.76 -4.53 11.50
CA PHE A 241 -2.29 -3.64 12.53
C PHE A 241 -2.24 -2.19 12.08
N PHE A 242 -3.28 -1.43 12.43
CA PHE A 242 -3.43 0.00 12.13
C PHE A 242 -3.86 0.75 13.40
N PHE A 243 -3.56 2.02 13.48
CA PHE A 243 -4.11 2.95 14.47
C PHE A 243 -3.98 4.39 13.97
N ASP A 244 -4.63 5.33 14.66
CA ASP A 244 -4.66 6.75 14.28
C ASP A 244 -5.13 6.91 12.83
N GLU A 245 -6.35 6.44 12.52
CA GLU A 245 -6.94 6.51 11.16
C GLU A 245 -6.05 5.97 10.04
N GLY A 246 -5.22 4.94 10.34
CA GLY A 246 -4.29 4.33 9.38
C GLY A 246 -2.99 5.11 9.17
N TYR A 247 -2.76 6.23 9.90
CA TYR A 247 -1.49 6.94 9.86
C TYR A 247 -0.32 6.12 10.38
N TYR A 248 -0.58 5.14 11.25
CA TYR A 248 0.42 4.18 11.73
C TYR A 248 -0.03 2.77 11.38
N TYR A 249 0.92 1.97 10.89
CA TYR A 249 0.65 0.61 10.47
C TYR A 249 1.85 -0.29 10.72
N PHE A 250 1.63 -1.47 11.29
CA PHE A 250 2.68 -2.45 11.49
C PHE A 250 2.19 -3.87 11.27
N LYS A 251 3.13 -4.76 11.01
CA LYS A 251 2.87 -6.20 10.89
C LYS A 251 4.07 -7.01 11.34
N ASN A 252 3.88 -8.29 11.59
CA ASN A 252 5.01 -9.19 11.64
C ASN A 252 5.51 -9.53 10.21
N PHE A 253 6.81 -9.73 10.12
CA PHE A 253 7.47 -10.35 8.99
C PHE A 253 8.38 -11.43 9.57
N GLU A 254 7.93 -12.68 9.49
CA GLU A 254 8.53 -13.80 10.25
C GLU A 254 8.55 -13.46 11.76
N ASP A 255 9.74 -13.34 12.34
CA ASP A 255 10.00 -12.98 13.73
C ASP A 255 10.40 -11.50 13.93
N ARG A 256 10.14 -10.63 12.97
CA ARG A 256 10.41 -9.19 12.97
C ARG A 256 9.13 -8.37 12.96
N ILE A 257 9.21 -7.12 13.37
CA ILE A 257 8.16 -6.12 13.14
C ILE A 257 8.60 -5.17 12.03
N ILE A 258 7.76 -5.02 10.99
CA ILE A 258 7.81 -3.90 10.05
C ILE A 258 6.80 -2.88 10.54
N PHE A 259 7.24 -1.64 10.76
CA PHE A 259 6.40 -0.57 11.26
C PHE A 259 6.62 0.71 10.47
N GLY A 260 5.54 1.31 9.98
CA GLY A 260 5.59 2.55 9.20
C GLY A 260 4.49 3.52 9.57
N GLY A 261 4.57 4.70 8.97
CA GLY A 261 3.56 5.75 9.14
C GLY A 261 4.10 7.04 9.74
N GLY A 262 3.23 7.75 10.47
CA GLY A 262 3.56 8.99 11.17
C GLY A 262 3.76 10.22 10.26
N ARG A 263 3.33 10.16 9.00
CA ARG A 263 3.44 11.32 8.08
C ARG A 263 2.65 12.53 8.57
N ASN A 264 1.57 12.33 9.31
CA ASN A 264 0.77 13.37 9.93
C ASN A 264 1.54 14.24 10.94
N LEU A 265 2.67 13.78 11.46
CA LEU A 265 3.53 14.56 12.34
C LEU A 265 4.31 15.66 11.60
N ASP A 266 4.50 15.53 10.28
CA ASP A 266 5.38 16.42 9.52
C ASP A 266 5.04 16.42 8.02
N PHE A 267 3.78 16.73 7.70
CA PHE A 267 3.29 16.73 6.32
C PHE A 267 4.12 17.58 5.37
N ASP A 268 4.61 18.73 5.84
CA ASP A 268 5.34 19.67 5.00
C ASP A 268 6.67 19.09 4.51
N ASN A 269 7.45 18.50 5.42
CA ASN A 269 8.72 17.87 5.07
C ASN A 269 8.55 16.52 4.36
N GLU A 270 7.43 15.83 4.57
CA GLU A 270 7.12 14.57 3.88
C GLU A 270 6.41 14.78 2.53
N SER A 271 6.07 16.03 2.14
CA SER A 271 5.55 16.37 0.81
C SER A 271 6.69 16.58 -0.20
N THR A 272 7.42 15.51 -0.52
CA THR A 272 8.66 15.57 -1.30
C THR A 272 8.84 14.39 -2.25
N LEU A 273 9.56 14.61 -3.35
CA LEU A 273 10.04 13.56 -4.28
C LEU A 273 11.45 13.02 -3.91
N HIS A 274 12.05 13.53 -2.84
CA HIS A 274 13.38 13.09 -2.40
C HIS A 274 13.26 11.96 -1.36
N PHE A 275 14.01 10.89 -1.58
CA PHE A 275 14.20 9.86 -0.56
C PHE A 275 15.00 10.43 0.61
N GLY A 276 14.83 9.82 1.76
CA GLY A 276 15.55 10.20 2.98
C GLY A 276 14.73 9.86 4.23
N SER A 277 15.38 9.92 5.38
CA SER A 277 14.75 9.67 6.67
C SER A 277 14.30 10.96 7.36
N ASN A 278 13.20 10.87 8.10
CA ASN A 278 12.71 11.93 8.99
C ASN A 278 12.88 11.47 10.43
N GLN A 279 13.84 12.08 11.13
CA GLN A 279 14.20 11.66 12.50
C GLN A 279 13.04 11.87 13.49
N LYS A 280 12.21 12.89 13.30
CA LYS A 280 11.03 13.14 14.15
C LYS A 280 10.05 11.96 14.07
N ILE A 281 9.77 11.50 12.85
CA ILE A 281 8.87 10.35 12.63
C ILE A 281 9.50 9.07 13.14
N LEU A 282 10.77 8.78 12.81
CA LEU A 282 11.45 7.56 13.27
C LEU A 282 11.52 7.48 14.80
N THR A 283 11.70 8.62 15.48
CA THR A 283 11.66 8.68 16.94
C THR A 283 10.28 8.30 17.47
N GLN A 284 9.20 8.83 16.85
CA GLN A 284 7.83 8.50 17.25
C GLN A 284 7.50 7.03 17.02
N LEU A 285 7.90 6.48 15.86
CA LEU A 285 7.73 5.05 15.59
C LEU A 285 8.43 4.20 16.66
N ASN A 286 9.66 4.54 17.02
CA ASN A 286 10.39 3.83 18.08
C ASN A 286 9.72 3.97 19.45
N THR A 287 9.11 5.12 19.77
CA THR A 287 8.30 5.32 20.98
C THR A 287 7.10 4.38 21.00
N TYR A 288 6.32 4.31 19.94
CA TYR A 288 5.20 3.37 19.86
C TYR A 288 5.62 1.90 19.91
N LEU A 289 6.78 1.54 19.35
CA LEU A 289 7.30 0.18 19.53
C LEU A 289 7.52 -0.14 21.00
N LYS A 290 8.11 0.77 21.75
CA LYS A 290 8.45 0.56 23.18
C LYS A 290 7.23 0.61 24.09
N GLU A 291 6.29 1.52 23.82
CA GLU A 291 5.23 1.83 24.78
C GLU A 291 3.91 1.09 24.47
N LEU A 292 3.62 0.83 23.19
CA LEU A 292 2.39 0.21 22.74
C LEU A 292 2.60 -1.24 22.29
N ILE A 293 3.51 -1.46 21.32
CA ILE A 293 3.56 -2.71 20.56
C ILE A 293 4.38 -3.79 21.26
N LEU A 294 5.52 -3.42 21.83
CA LEU A 294 6.50 -4.32 22.46
C LEU A 294 6.90 -3.87 23.87
N PRO A 295 5.95 -3.55 24.78
CA PRO A 295 6.26 -2.87 26.05
C PRO A 295 7.17 -3.68 26.97
N GLU A 296 7.13 -5.01 26.89
CA GLU A 296 7.92 -5.92 27.74
C GLU A 296 9.02 -6.66 26.97
N THR A 297 9.27 -6.26 25.71
CA THR A 297 10.17 -6.97 24.82
C THR A 297 11.36 -6.10 24.45
N THR A 298 12.56 -6.62 24.65
CA THR A 298 13.78 -5.97 24.15
C THR A 298 13.90 -6.20 22.66
N PHE A 299 14.12 -5.12 21.91
CA PHE A 299 14.32 -5.17 20.46
C PHE A 299 15.39 -4.17 20.03
N GLU A 300 15.91 -4.36 18.84
CA GLU A 300 16.80 -3.44 18.13
C GLU A 300 16.23 -3.16 16.74
N ILE A 301 16.42 -1.94 16.24
CA ILE A 301 16.12 -1.59 14.85
C ILE A 301 17.25 -2.10 13.97
N ASP A 302 16.90 -2.81 12.90
CA ASP A 302 17.84 -3.34 11.92
C ASP A 302 18.00 -2.36 10.74
N TYR A 303 16.88 -1.97 10.12
CA TYR A 303 16.84 -1.05 8.99
C TYR A 303 15.72 -0.03 9.11
N SER A 304 15.90 1.09 8.39
CA SER A 304 14.82 2.02 8.08
C SER A 304 14.91 2.45 6.62
N TRP A 305 13.78 2.74 6.02
CA TRP A 305 13.70 3.25 4.66
C TRP A 305 12.51 4.18 4.48
N SER A 306 12.46 4.83 3.33
CA SER A 306 11.28 5.62 2.94
C SER A 306 10.78 5.21 1.56
N GLY A 307 9.48 5.41 1.34
CA GLY A 307 8.82 5.24 0.06
C GLY A 307 8.05 6.50 -0.33
N ILE A 308 7.96 6.80 -1.62
CA ILE A 308 7.26 7.98 -2.12
C ILE A 308 5.96 7.54 -2.78
N MET A 309 4.85 8.01 -2.25
CA MET A 309 3.50 7.79 -2.75
C MET A 309 2.98 9.03 -3.47
N ALA A 310 1.92 8.87 -4.28
CA ALA A 310 1.14 9.97 -4.83
C ALA A 310 -0.22 10.03 -4.15
N PHE A 311 -0.66 11.23 -3.86
CA PHE A 311 -1.99 11.52 -3.32
C PHE A 311 -2.73 12.44 -4.28
N GLY A 312 -3.90 11.98 -4.76
CA GLY A 312 -4.88 12.79 -5.45
C GLY A 312 -5.75 13.60 -4.47
N THR A 313 -6.72 14.31 -4.98
CA THR A 313 -7.65 15.13 -4.18
C THR A 313 -8.64 14.33 -3.36
N ASN A 314 -8.97 13.10 -3.79
CA ASN A 314 -10.04 12.27 -3.24
C ASN A 314 -9.61 10.86 -2.82
N LYS A 315 -8.33 10.63 -2.60
CA LYS A 315 -7.74 9.30 -2.28
C LYS A 315 -7.95 8.20 -3.34
N LEU A 316 -8.66 8.47 -4.43
CA LEU A 316 -8.87 7.53 -5.53
C LEU A 316 -7.68 7.52 -6.49
N PRO A 317 -7.43 6.41 -7.20
CA PRO A 317 -6.49 6.41 -8.31
C PRO A 317 -6.93 7.40 -9.38
N LEU A 318 -5.98 8.20 -9.88
CA LEU A 318 -6.23 9.04 -11.04
C LEU A 318 -6.10 8.19 -12.30
N VAL A 319 -7.21 8.03 -13.03
CA VAL A 319 -7.26 7.33 -14.30
C VAL A 319 -7.89 8.26 -15.31
N GLU A 320 -7.08 8.86 -16.15
CA GLU A 320 -7.51 9.81 -17.17
C GLU A 320 -6.74 9.64 -18.48
N GLN A 321 -7.33 10.04 -19.57
CA GLN A 321 -6.66 10.13 -20.85
C GLN A 321 -6.05 11.53 -20.95
N ILE A 322 -4.75 11.58 -21.17
CA ILE A 322 -4.01 12.80 -21.48
C ILE A 322 -3.87 12.79 -23.01
N SER A 323 -4.58 13.70 -23.64
CA SER A 323 -4.55 13.87 -25.12
C SER A 323 -3.42 14.79 -25.51
#